data_5c96c67e4f996813d3cf9e99c5ae45a1
#
_entry.id   5c96c67e4f996813d3cf9e99c5ae45a1
#
_cell.length_a   1.000
_cell.length_b   1.000
_cell.length_c   1.000
_cell.angle_alpha   90.00
_cell.angle_beta   90.00
_cell.angle_gamma   90.00
#
_symmetry.space_group_name_H-M   'P 1'
#
loop_
_entity.id
_entity.type
_entity.pdbx_description
1 polymer ?
#
loop_
_entity_poly.entity_id
_entity_poly.type
_entity_poly.pdbx_seq_one_letter_code
_entity_poly.pdbx_strand_id
1 'polypeptide(L)'
;MHHSRIASFLLGSLLLGSLFLAFVATHNFRAVDAVLNSPPPEASKMIQVLGNPNARQLLRYLAGEENRGYFETWELAQLVLGATLVGFLLLGVKNRLLAGLSGAMLVLTLFQHFKITPDLLWMGRSIDFLPRTADSQVRDQFWKLHGIYSGIEVVKMLLAVVIAGFLFPMRRRRLRQRVEVDPVDYANHRHVNR
;
A
#
# COMPACT_ATOMS: atom_id res chain seq x y z
N MET A 1 -15.70 1.73 21.88
CA MET A 1 -15.71 2.73 20.78
C MET A 1 -14.34 2.98 20.16
N HIS A 2 -13.23 2.88 20.89
CA HIS A 2 -11.90 3.15 20.37
C HIS A 2 -11.41 2.13 19.32
N HIS A 3 -11.68 0.84 19.53
CA HIS A 3 -11.16 -0.24 18.67
C HIS A 3 -11.58 -0.15 17.19
N SER A 4 -12.87 0.17 16.92
CA SER A 4 -13.30 0.32 15.51
C SER A 4 -12.73 1.58 14.82
N ARG A 5 -12.45 2.64 15.60
CA ARG A 5 -11.78 3.84 15.06
C ARG A 5 -10.34 3.54 14.71
N ILE A 6 -9.62 2.83 15.59
CA ILE A 6 -8.23 2.41 15.33
C ILE A 6 -8.18 1.47 14.13
N ALA A 7 -9.08 0.47 14.06
CA ALA A 7 -9.15 -0.43 12.91
C ALA A 7 -9.40 0.34 11.60
N SER A 8 -10.31 1.34 11.60
CA SER A 8 -10.56 2.18 10.42
C SER A 8 -9.35 3.05 10.05
N PHE A 9 -8.62 3.56 11.03
CA PHE A 9 -7.39 4.32 10.82
C PHE A 9 -6.30 3.46 10.18
N LEU A 10 -6.03 2.26 10.75
CA LEU A 10 -5.05 1.32 10.21
C LEU A 10 -5.39 0.91 8.77
N LEU A 11 -6.67 0.65 8.52
CA LEU A 11 -7.14 0.29 7.19
C LEU A 11 -6.98 1.44 6.18
N GLY A 12 -7.30 2.67 6.60
CA GLY A 12 -7.08 3.87 5.80
C GLY A 12 -5.59 4.10 5.50
N SER A 13 -4.71 3.85 6.48
CA SER A 13 -3.25 3.95 6.30
C SER A 13 -2.75 2.92 5.29
N LEU A 14 -3.23 1.67 5.33
CA LEU A 14 -2.90 0.64 4.37
C LEU A 14 -3.34 1.02 2.95
N LEU A 15 -4.57 1.49 2.78
CA LEU A 15 -5.09 1.92 1.48
C LEU A 15 -4.33 3.12 0.90
N LEU A 16 -4.22 4.18 1.69
CA LEU A 16 -3.55 5.41 1.24
C LEU A 16 -2.07 5.19 0.97
N GLY A 17 -1.39 4.41 1.81
CA GLY A 17 0.03 4.10 1.63
C GLY A 17 0.28 3.31 0.34
N SER A 18 -0.54 2.28 0.03
CA SER A 18 -0.42 1.53 -1.23
C SER A 18 -0.69 2.41 -2.46
N LEU A 19 -1.71 3.26 -2.42
CA LEU A 19 -2.00 4.20 -3.52
C LEU A 19 -0.89 5.24 -3.69
N PHE A 20 -0.39 5.79 -2.58
CA PHE A 20 0.68 6.77 -2.59
C PHE A 20 1.98 6.17 -3.15
N LEU A 21 2.32 4.93 -2.74
CA LEU A 21 3.50 4.24 -3.27
C LEU A 21 3.40 3.99 -4.78
N ALA A 22 2.25 3.54 -5.27
CA ALA A 22 2.02 3.35 -6.70
C ALA A 22 2.17 4.67 -7.48
N PHE A 23 1.69 5.78 -6.92
CA PHE A 23 1.88 7.12 -7.49
C PHE A 23 3.37 7.51 -7.51
N VAL A 24 4.09 7.39 -6.38
CA VAL A 24 5.52 7.74 -6.27
C VAL A 24 6.35 6.90 -7.23
N ALA A 25 6.15 5.59 -7.28
CA ALA A 25 6.90 4.70 -8.16
C ALA A 25 6.72 5.06 -9.64
N THR A 26 5.51 5.43 -10.04
CA THR A 26 5.23 5.91 -11.41
C THR A 26 5.86 7.27 -11.66
N HIS A 27 5.78 8.18 -10.67
CA HIS A 27 6.31 9.54 -10.78
C HIS A 27 7.84 9.55 -10.93
N ASN A 28 8.57 8.71 -10.20
CA ASN A 28 10.02 8.60 -10.28
C ASN A 28 10.51 8.33 -11.71
N PHE A 29 9.88 7.40 -12.43
CA PHE A 29 10.25 7.14 -13.82
C PHE A 29 9.87 8.27 -14.78
N ARG A 30 8.74 8.96 -14.53
CA ARG A 30 8.34 10.15 -15.30
C ARG A 30 9.30 11.32 -15.08
N ALA A 31 9.81 11.49 -13.85
CA ALA A 31 10.78 12.52 -13.50
C ALA A 31 12.07 12.36 -14.29
N VAL A 32 12.55 11.11 -14.50
CA VAL A 32 13.70 10.83 -15.38
C VAL A 32 13.47 11.36 -16.79
N ASP A 33 12.31 11.05 -17.38
CA ASP A 33 12.00 11.50 -18.74
C ASP A 33 11.84 13.03 -18.80
N ALA A 34 11.28 13.67 -17.76
CA ALA A 34 11.16 15.13 -17.68
C ALA A 34 12.54 15.82 -17.62
N VAL A 35 13.45 15.31 -16.76
CA VAL A 35 14.82 15.85 -16.66
C VAL A 35 15.59 15.70 -17.98
N LEU A 36 15.43 14.60 -18.69
CA LEU A 36 16.11 14.38 -19.98
C LEU A 36 15.55 15.24 -21.11
N ASN A 37 14.26 15.56 -21.07
CA ASN A 37 13.60 16.39 -22.09
C ASN A 37 13.84 17.89 -21.89
N SER A 38 14.02 18.35 -20.66
CA SER A 38 14.20 19.75 -20.31
C SER A 38 15.20 19.88 -19.16
N PRO A 39 16.48 19.52 -19.39
CA PRO A 39 17.48 19.55 -18.33
C PRO A 39 17.84 21.00 -17.94
N PRO A 40 18.07 21.28 -16.65
CA PRO A 40 18.70 22.54 -16.23
C PRO A 40 20.10 22.68 -16.89
N PRO A 41 20.64 23.91 -17.06
CA PRO A 41 21.89 24.12 -17.76
C PRO A 41 23.07 23.28 -17.28
N GLU A 42 23.19 23.09 -15.96
CA GLU A 42 24.27 22.30 -15.37
C GLU A 42 24.09 20.79 -15.64
N ALA A 43 22.85 20.28 -15.52
CA ALA A 43 22.54 18.89 -15.85
C ALA A 43 22.74 18.61 -17.36
N SER A 44 22.43 19.60 -18.24
CA SER A 44 22.63 19.50 -19.68
C SER A 44 24.09 19.21 -20.03
N LYS A 45 25.05 19.90 -19.39
CA LYS A 45 26.48 19.66 -19.59
C LYS A 45 26.88 18.23 -19.22
N MET A 46 26.38 17.73 -18.09
CA MET A 46 26.67 16.36 -17.65
C MET A 46 26.05 15.32 -18.57
N ILE A 47 24.80 15.56 -19.01
CA ILE A 47 24.11 14.66 -19.96
C ILE A 47 24.88 14.60 -21.30
N GLN A 48 25.43 15.74 -21.78
CA GLN A 48 26.24 15.78 -23.00
C GLN A 48 27.53 14.96 -22.87
N VAL A 49 28.21 15.02 -21.72
CA VAL A 49 29.43 14.24 -21.45
C VAL A 49 29.14 12.73 -21.43
N LEU A 50 28.03 12.33 -20.76
CA LEU A 50 27.66 10.91 -20.67
C LEU A 50 27.04 10.38 -21.98
N GLY A 51 26.45 11.24 -22.78
CA GLY A 51 25.54 10.90 -23.86
C GLY A 51 24.15 10.53 -23.37
N ASN A 52 23.11 10.94 -24.10
CA ASN A 52 21.70 10.74 -23.73
C ASN A 52 21.33 9.28 -23.39
N PRO A 53 21.80 8.24 -24.13
CA PRO A 53 21.45 6.86 -23.78
C PRO A 53 21.99 6.44 -22.41
N ASN A 54 23.26 6.77 -22.13
CA ASN A 54 23.91 6.40 -20.84
C ASN A 54 23.31 7.18 -19.67
N ALA A 55 23.07 8.49 -19.84
CA ALA A 55 22.40 9.31 -18.83
C ALA A 55 21.00 8.78 -18.51
N ARG A 56 20.20 8.42 -19.54
CA ARG A 56 18.88 7.80 -19.35
C ARG A 56 18.98 6.47 -18.60
N GLN A 57 19.92 5.62 -18.94
CA GLN A 57 20.09 4.31 -18.31
C GLN A 57 20.45 4.47 -16.82
N LEU A 58 21.41 5.35 -16.52
CA LEU A 58 21.82 5.63 -15.14
C LEU A 58 20.68 6.20 -14.28
N LEU A 59 19.94 7.21 -14.80
CA LEU A 59 18.83 7.81 -14.08
C LEU A 59 17.68 6.83 -13.86
N ARG A 60 17.39 5.98 -14.85
CA ARG A 60 16.36 4.92 -14.69
C ARG A 60 16.79 3.84 -13.72
N TYR A 61 18.07 3.49 -13.67
CA TYR A 61 18.62 2.59 -12.66
C TYR A 61 18.42 3.17 -11.25
N LEU A 62 18.77 4.45 -11.03
CA LEU A 62 18.58 5.11 -9.73
C LEU A 62 17.10 5.14 -9.32
N ALA A 63 16.21 5.55 -10.23
CA ALA A 63 14.77 5.53 -9.98
C ALA A 63 14.25 4.11 -9.67
N GLY A 64 14.82 3.09 -10.31
CA GLY A 64 14.52 1.69 -10.03
C GLY A 64 14.97 1.25 -8.65
N GLU A 65 16.20 1.59 -8.23
CA GLU A 65 16.72 1.25 -6.90
C GLU A 65 15.91 1.97 -5.77
N GLU A 66 15.58 3.25 -5.94
CA GLU A 66 14.72 3.95 -5.00
C GLU A 66 13.35 3.28 -4.87
N ASN A 67 12.72 2.95 -5.99
CA ASN A 67 11.42 2.26 -5.96
C ASN A 67 11.53 0.90 -5.26
N ARG A 68 12.59 0.12 -5.50
CA ARG A 68 12.84 -1.15 -4.82
C ARG A 68 12.89 -0.96 -3.29
N GLY A 69 13.65 0.01 -2.81
CA GLY A 69 13.73 0.34 -1.38
C GLY A 69 12.37 0.77 -0.79
N TYR A 70 11.58 1.55 -1.51
CA TYR A 70 10.24 1.94 -1.07
C TYR A 70 9.29 0.76 -0.99
N PHE A 71 9.31 -0.16 -1.96
CA PHE A 71 8.47 -1.35 -1.93
C PHE A 71 8.83 -2.27 -0.76
N GLU A 72 10.11 -2.56 -0.53
CA GLU A 72 10.55 -3.37 0.62
C GLU A 72 10.14 -2.74 1.96
N THR A 73 10.38 -1.44 2.13
CA THR A 73 10.00 -0.70 3.35
C THR A 73 8.48 -0.71 3.55
N TRP A 74 7.71 -0.52 2.47
CA TRP A 74 6.26 -0.53 2.53
C TRP A 74 5.70 -1.90 2.87
N GLU A 75 6.26 -2.98 2.34
CA GLU A 75 5.85 -4.34 2.71
C GLU A 75 6.04 -4.61 4.20
N LEU A 76 7.18 -4.19 4.78
CA LEU A 76 7.40 -4.30 6.23
C LEU A 76 6.37 -3.48 7.01
N ALA A 77 6.07 -2.26 6.57
CA ALA A 77 5.02 -1.45 7.17
C ALA A 77 3.64 -2.13 7.05
N GLN A 78 3.32 -2.72 5.90
CA GLN A 78 2.07 -3.49 5.72
C GLN A 78 1.99 -4.70 6.65
N LEU A 79 3.10 -5.41 6.90
CA LEU A 79 3.13 -6.53 7.85
C LEU A 79 2.80 -6.07 9.26
N VAL A 80 3.41 -4.98 9.73
CA VAL A 80 3.16 -4.41 11.06
C VAL A 80 1.73 -3.90 11.18
N LEU A 81 1.27 -3.09 10.23
CA LEU A 81 -0.08 -2.52 10.22
C LEU A 81 -1.15 -3.62 10.08
N GLY A 82 -0.91 -4.62 9.23
CA GLY A 82 -1.80 -5.75 8.99
C GLY A 82 -1.93 -6.64 10.23
N ALA A 83 -0.82 -7.01 10.87
CA ALA A 83 -0.84 -7.78 12.12
C ALA A 83 -1.57 -7.04 13.24
N THR A 84 -1.31 -5.73 13.37
CA THR A 84 -1.99 -4.85 14.33
C THR A 84 -3.50 -4.79 14.04
N LEU A 85 -3.89 -4.65 12.77
CA LEU A 85 -5.29 -4.64 12.35
C LEU A 85 -6.00 -5.95 12.69
N VAL A 86 -5.39 -7.11 12.41
CA VAL A 86 -5.93 -8.43 12.78
C VAL A 86 -6.14 -8.51 14.29
N GLY A 87 -5.15 -8.11 15.09
CA GLY A 87 -5.24 -8.07 16.55
C GLY A 87 -6.41 -7.22 17.04
N PHE A 88 -6.57 -5.99 16.52
CA PHE A 88 -7.69 -5.12 16.88
C PHE A 88 -9.06 -5.67 16.45
N LEU A 89 -9.15 -6.36 15.32
CA LEU A 89 -10.40 -6.97 14.86
C LEU A 89 -10.79 -8.19 15.69
N LEU A 90 -9.83 -9.00 16.13
CA LEU A 90 -10.07 -10.16 16.99
C LEU A 90 -10.39 -9.77 18.42
N LEU A 91 -9.56 -8.94 19.05
CA LEU A 91 -9.62 -8.65 20.47
C LEU A 91 -10.58 -7.49 20.80
N GLY A 92 -10.59 -6.46 19.94
CA GLY A 92 -11.34 -5.23 20.18
C GLY A 92 -12.72 -5.22 19.56
N VAL A 93 -12.84 -5.50 18.26
CA VAL A 93 -14.13 -5.51 17.54
C VAL A 93 -14.85 -6.83 17.71
N LYS A 94 -14.12 -7.92 17.93
CA LYS A 94 -14.62 -9.30 18.12
C LYS A 94 -15.44 -9.79 16.93
N ASN A 95 -15.00 -9.44 15.71
CA ASN A 95 -15.63 -9.89 14.47
C ASN A 95 -14.69 -10.84 13.71
N ARG A 96 -15.00 -12.14 13.75
CA ARG A 96 -14.18 -13.19 13.14
C ARG A 96 -14.08 -13.08 11.63
N LEU A 97 -15.16 -12.64 10.94
CA LEU A 97 -15.15 -12.47 9.49
C LEU A 97 -14.15 -11.38 9.08
N LEU A 98 -14.23 -10.19 9.71
CA LEU A 98 -13.32 -9.09 9.39
C LEU A 98 -11.88 -9.42 9.74
N ALA A 99 -11.66 -10.12 10.85
CA ALA A 99 -10.34 -10.61 11.24
C ALA A 99 -9.79 -11.62 10.21
N GLY A 100 -10.63 -12.53 9.71
CA GLY A 100 -10.26 -13.48 8.65
C GLY A 100 -9.90 -12.80 7.34
N LEU A 101 -10.67 -11.80 6.89
CA LEU A 101 -10.37 -11.02 5.69
C LEU A 101 -9.05 -10.23 5.84
N SER A 102 -8.84 -9.63 7.01
CA SER A 102 -7.58 -8.94 7.32
C SER A 102 -6.40 -9.89 7.43
N GLY A 103 -6.63 -11.09 7.99
CA GLY A 103 -5.65 -12.19 8.01
C GLY A 103 -5.26 -12.64 6.61
N ALA A 104 -6.22 -12.75 5.69
CA ALA A 104 -5.93 -13.05 4.28
C ALA A 104 -5.05 -11.97 3.63
N MET A 105 -5.31 -10.68 3.89
CA MET A 105 -4.42 -9.59 3.43
C MET A 105 -2.99 -9.76 3.99
N LEU A 106 -2.86 -10.09 5.28
CA LEU A 106 -1.56 -10.30 5.91
C LEU A 106 -0.81 -11.48 5.29
N VAL A 107 -1.49 -12.60 5.03
CA VAL A 107 -0.91 -13.78 4.35
C VAL A 107 -0.45 -13.43 2.94
N LEU A 108 -1.24 -12.67 2.18
CA LEU A 108 -0.85 -12.18 0.86
C LEU A 108 0.41 -11.30 0.92
N THR A 109 0.52 -10.42 1.93
CA THR A 109 1.71 -9.59 2.14
C THR A 109 2.93 -10.43 2.51
N LEU A 110 2.77 -11.44 3.39
CA LEU A 110 3.84 -12.39 3.71
C LEU A 110 4.32 -13.16 2.46
N PHE A 111 3.39 -13.61 1.63
CA PHE A 111 3.72 -14.29 0.39
C PHE A 111 4.47 -13.38 -0.59
N GLN A 112 4.05 -12.12 -0.74
CA GLN A 112 4.78 -11.14 -1.55
C GLN A 112 6.20 -10.95 -1.01
N HIS A 113 6.33 -10.63 0.27
CA HIS A 113 7.61 -10.29 0.90
C HIS A 113 8.64 -11.42 0.82
N PHE A 114 8.22 -12.67 1.11
CA PHE A 114 9.15 -13.80 1.18
C PHE A 114 9.34 -14.57 -0.13
N LYS A 115 8.41 -14.43 -1.10
CA LYS A 115 8.46 -15.23 -2.34
C LYS A 115 8.55 -14.39 -3.60
N ILE A 116 7.78 -13.33 -3.72
CA ILE A 116 7.71 -12.56 -4.97
C ILE A 116 8.77 -11.48 -5.01
N THR A 117 8.90 -10.70 -3.94
CA THR A 117 9.76 -9.52 -3.89
C THR A 117 11.24 -9.85 -4.09
N PRO A 118 11.83 -10.89 -3.47
CA PRO A 118 13.22 -11.24 -3.72
C PRO A 118 13.51 -11.54 -5.19
N ASP A 119 12.62 -12.29 -5.86
CA ASP A 119 12.76 -12.61 -7.27
C ASP A 119 12.61 -11.36 -8.16
N LEU A 120 11.64 -10.47 -7.85
CA LEU A 120 11.47 -9.21 -8.55
C LEU A 120 12.70 -8.30 -8.42
N LEU A 121 13.29 -8.20 -7.24
CA LEU A 121 14.49 -7.40 -7.00
C LEU A 121 15.67 -7.95 -7.80
N TRP A 122 15.89 -9.26 -7.75
CA TRP A 122 16.96 -9.90 -8.49
C TRP A 122 16.79 -9.73 -10.02
N MET A 123 15.61 -10.06 -10.55
CA MET A 123 15.32 -9.92 -11.98
C MET A 123 15.39 -8.45 -12.41
N GLY A 124 14.87 -7.52 -11.60
CA GLY A 124 14.92 -6.09 -11.88
C GLY A 124 16.34 -5.60 -12.06
N ARG A 125 17.27 -5.94 -11.13
CA ARG A 125 18.69 -5.60 -11.25
C ARG A 125 19.36 -6.25 -12.45
N SER A 126 18.99 -7.48 -12.79
CA SER A 126 19.53 -8.20 -13.94
C SER A 126 19.16 -7.55 -15.28
N ILE A 127 18.04 -6.85 -15.37
CA ILE A 127 17.56 -6.21 -16.61
C ILE A 127 17.87 -4.72 -16.72
N ASP A 128 18.33 -4.06 -15.65
CA ASP A 128 18.53 -2.61 -15.60
C ASP A 128 19.48 -2.09 -16.69
N PHE A 129 20.52 -2.85 -17.01
CA PHE A 129 21.52 -2.48 -17.99
C PHE A 129 21.38 -3.23 -19.33
N LEU A 130 20.33 -4.02 -19.49
CA LEU A 130 20.07 -4.69 -20.77
C LEU A 130 19.43 -3.73 -21.78
N PRO A 131 19.91 -3.70 -23.04
CA PRO A 131 19.25 -2.93 -24.08
C PRO A 131 17.77 -3.31 -24.22
N ARG A 132 16.90 -2.33 -24.47
CA ARG A 132 15.45 -2.58 -24.61
C ARG A 132 15.10 -3.48 -25.78
N THR A 133 15.93 -3.48 -26.80
CA THR A 133 15.81 -4.29 -28.03
C THR A 133 16.34 -5.72 -27.87
N ALA A 134 17.10 -6.00 -26.78
CA ALA A 134 17.57 -7.34 -26.53
C ALA A 134 16.41 -8.25 -26.11
N ASP A 135 16.24 -9.36 -26.81
CA ASP A 135 15.35 -10.44 -26.39
C ASP A 135 15.88 -11.02 -25.08
N SER A 136 15.03 -11.04 -24.04
CA SER A 136 15.43 -11.43 -22.70
C SER A 136 14.31 -12.15 -21.99
N GLN A 137 14.48 -13.46 -21.84
CA GLN A 137 13.57 -14.30 -21.07
C GLN A 137 13.40 -13.80 -19.61
N VAL A 138 14.46 -13.24 -19.02
CA VAL A 138 14.42 -12.67 -17.65
C VAL A 138 13.49 -11.45 -17.60
N ARG A 139 13.50 -10.63 -18.66
CA ARG A 139 12.59 -9.45 -18.75
C ARG A 139 11.14 -9.87 -18.83
N ASP A 140 10.84 -10.90 -19.63
CA ASP A 140 9.46 -11.42 -19.74
C ASP A 140 8.97 -12.04 -18.43
N GLN A 141 9.85 -12.77 -17.73
CA GLN A 141 9.57 -13.30 -16.41
C GLN A 141 9.36 -12.19 -15.38
N PHE A 142 10.21 -11.15 -15.41
CA PHE A 142 10.05 -9.98 -14.56
C PHE A 142 8.66 -9.32 -14.74
N TRP A 143 8.24 -9.06 -15.98
CA TRP A 143 6.95 -8.43 -16.22
C TRP A 143 5.75 -9.30 -15.82
N LYS A 144 5.84 -10.61 -16.02
CA LYS A 144 4.82 -11.56 -15.53
C LYS A 144 4.74 -11.52 -14.01
N LEU A 145 5.86 -11.61 -13.32
CA LEU A 145 5.91 -11.60 -11.86
C LEU A 145 5.49 -10.24 -11.28
N HIS A 146 5.88 -9.14 -11.94
CA HIS A 146 5.44 -7.79 -11.59
C HIS A 146 3.91 -7.62 -11.75
N GLY A 147 3.33 -8.22 -12.79
CA GLY A 147 1.88 -8.28 -12.98
C GLY A 147 1.17 -9.05 -11.86
N ILE A 148 1.72 -10.19 -11.43
CA ILE A 148 1.20 -10.96 -10.29
C ILE A 148 1.29 -10.14 -9.01
N TYR A 149 2.44 -9.50 -8.74
CA TYR A 149 2.62 -8.62 -7.58
C TYR A 149 1.56 -7.52 -7.54
N SER A 150 1.40 -6.80 -8.66
CA SER A 150 0.42 -5.70 -8.77
C SER A 150 -1.02 -6.21 -8.62
N GLY A 151 -1.33 -7.39 -9.17
CA GLY A 151 -2.64 -8.03 -9.00
C GLY A 151 -2.95 -8.34 -7.54
N ILE A 152 -1.97 -8.84 -6.77
CA ILE A 152 -2.13 -9.09 -5.33
C ILE A 152 -2.36 -7.77 -4.58
N GLU A 153 -1.65 -6.69 -4.92
CA GLU A 153 -1.90 -5.36 -4.32
C GLU A 153 -3.34 -4.89 -4.56
N VAL A 154 -3.85 -5.05 -5.78
CA VAL A 154 -5.25 -4.71 -6.09
C VAL A 154 -6.22 -5.55 -5.27
N VAL A 155 -5.99 -6.86 -5.14
CA VAL A 155 -6.83 -7.74 -4.30
C VAL A 155 -6.81 -7.29 -2.84
N LYS A 156 -5.65 -6.96 -2.27
CA LYS A 156 -5.55 -6.44 -0.91
C LYS A 156 -6.31 -5.11 -0.74
N MET A 157 -6.22 -4.20 -1.70
CA MET A 157 -6.99 -2.94 -1.66
C MET A 157 -8.50 -3.19 -1.71
N LEU A 158 -8.97 -4.12 -2.54
CA LEU A 158 -10.40 -4.50 -2.59
C LEU A 158 -10.86 -5.11 -1.27
N LEU A 159 -10.08 -6.02 -0.67
CA LEU A 159 -10.37 -6.56 0.67
C LEU A 159 -10.45 -5.45 1.72
N ALA A 160 -9.53 -4.48 1.68
CA ALA A 160 -9.53 -3.35 2.60
C ALA A 160 -10.80 -2.48 2.44
N VAL A 161 -11.25 -2.23 1.21
CA VAL A 161 -12.52 -1.51 0.94
C VAL A 161 -13.72 -2.30 1.48
N VAL A 162 -13.75 -3.62 1.27
CA VAL A 162 -14.81 -4.49 1.82
C VAL A 162 -14.84 -4.42 3.34
N ILE A 163 -13.69 -4.55 4.01
CA ILE A 163 -13.58 -4.45 5.48
C ILE A 163 -14.08 -3.07 5.95
N ALA A 164 -13.69 -1.99 5.28
CA ALA A 164 -14.14 -0.64 5.58
C ALA A 164 -15.67 -0.52 5.48
N GLY A 165 -16.26 -1.08 4.41
CA GLY A 165 -17.71 -1.11 4.21
C GLY A 165 -18.47 -1.79 5.35
N PHE A 166 -17.93 -2.85 5.93
CA PHE A 166 -18.53 -3.52 7.09
C PHE A 166 -18.31 -2.77 8.41
N LEU A 167 -17.20 -2.06 8.57
CA LEU A 167 -16.92 -1.28 9.81
C LEU A 167 -17.81 -0.04 9.92
N PHE A 168 -18.20 0.60 8.82
CA PHE A 168 -19.01 1.82 8.80
C PHE A 168 -20.41 1.68 9.41
N PRO A 169 -21.24 0.68 9.05
CA PRO A 169 -22.58 0.50 9.61
C PRO A 169 -22.57 0.14 11.10
N MET A 170 -21.57 -0.63 11.56
CA MET A 170 -21.43 -0.98 12.99
C MET A 170 -21.25 0.27 13.86
N ARG A 171 -20.61 1.29 13.35
CA ARG A 171 -20.43 2.58 14.03
C ARG A 171 -21.75 3.34 14.15
N ARG A 172 -22.59 3.35 13.10
CA ARG A 172 -23.87 4.06 13.09
C ARG A 172 -24.89 3.41 14.04
N ARG A 173 -24.99 2.08 14.10
CA ARG A 173 -25.91 1.35 15.00
C ARG A 173 -25.56 1.61 16.47
N ARG A 174 -24.29 1.61 16.86
CA ARG A 174 -23.86 1.88 18.24
C ARG A 174 -24.08 3.33 18.67
N LEU A 175 -23.96 4.29 17.76
CA LEU A 175 -24.27 5.69 18.04
C LEU A 175 -25.77 5.91 18.23
N ARG A 176 -26.62 5.26 17.44
CA ARG A 176 -28.08 5.34 17.54
C ARG A 176 -28.59 4.77 18.86
N GLN A 177 -28.10 3.61 19.29
CA GLN A 177 -28.43 3.01 20.58
C GLN A 177 -28.05 3.91 21.78
N ARG A 178 -26.96 4.67 21.68
CA ARG A 178 -26.51 5.57 22.73
C ARG A 178 -27.39 6.82 22.85
N VAL A 179 -27.90 7.31 21.74
CA VAL A 179 -28.81 8.48 21.70
C VAL A 179 -30.24 8.09 22.18
N GLU A 180 -30.63 6.83 21.98
CA GLU A 180 -31.94 6.33 22.41
C GLU A 180 -32.04 6.06 23.93
N VAL A 181 -30.93 5.77 24.60
CA VAL A 181 -30.86 5.46 26.04
C VAL A 181 -30.75 6.74 26.90
N ASP A 182 -30.02 7.76 26.42
CA ASP A 182 -29.82 9.01 27.20
C ASP A 182 -31.10 9.84 27.49
N PRO A 183 -32.11 9.94 26.59
CA PRO A 183 -33.33 10.72 26.91
C PRO A 183 -34.26 10.07 27.94
N VAL A 184 -34.23 8.73 28.02
CA VAL A 184 -35.13 7.99 28.95
C VAL A 184 -34.61 8.05 30.37
N ASP A 185 -33.33 8.02 30.61
CA ASP A 185 -32.73 8.15 31.93
C ASP A 185 -32.90 9.56 32.51
N TYR A 186 -32.88 10.60 31.70
CA TYR A 186 -33.12 11.98 32.14
C TYR A 186 -34.58 12.22 32.56
N ALA A 187 -35.55 11.55 31.98
CA ALA A 187 -36.96 11.65 32.33
C ALA A 187 -37.26 10.91 33.63
N ASN A 188 -36.64 9.76 33.90
CA ASN A 188 -36.90 8.98 35.12
C ASN A 188 -36.34 9.60 36.40
N HIS A 189 -35.18 10.27 36.33
CA HIS A 189 -34.61 10.93 37.51
C HIS A 189 -35.40 12.14 38.00
N ARG A 190 -36.26 12.75 37.18
CA ARG A 190 -37.15 13.88 37.61
C ARG A 190 -38.40 13.46 38.35
N HIS A 191 -38.82 12.20 38.26
CA HIS A 191 -40.03 11.71 38.88
C HIS A 191 -39.82 10.94 40.21
N VAL A 192 -38.58 10.62 40.57
CA VAL A 192 -38.26 9.86 41.80
C VAL A 192 -38.07 10.77 43.04
N ASN A 193 -37.97 12.08 42.87
CA ASN A 193 -37.74 13.05 43.94
C ASN A 193 -38.93 13.99 44.19
N ARG A 194 -40.19 13.49 44.08
CA ARG A 194 -41.38 14.15 44.59
C ARG A 194 -42.19 13.25 45.50
#